data_b51ab0b16dfe2a3b5d06cab5733c3479
#
_entry.id   b51ab0b16dfe2a3b5d06cab5733c3479
#
_cell.length_a   1.000
_cell.length_b   1.000
_cell.length_c   1.000
_cell.angle_alpha   90.00
_cell.angle_beta   90.00
_cell.angle_gamma   90.00
#
_symmetry.space_group_name_H-M   'P 1'
#
loop_
_entity.id
_entity.type
_entity.pdbx_description
1 polymer ?
#
loop_
_entity_poly.entity_id
_entity_poly.type
_entity_poly.pdbx_seq_one_letter_code
_entity_poly.pdbx_strand_id
1 'polypeptide(L)'
;MKKKVVVGMSGGVDSSVAAYLLKEQGYDVIGVTMQIWRDEDVFKQSQEGGCCGLSAVEDARRVAAVLDIPYYVMNFKADFKKYVIDYFVSEYERAYTPNPCIACNRYVKWESLLHRSLEIGADYIATGHYARIAQLPNGRYTIANSVTAEKDQTYALYNLTQEQLRRTLMPVGEYEKPQIRRIAEEAGLPVAHKSDSQDICFVPDHDYASFIENETGKTYEPGNFVDESGNILGRHKGLIHYTIGQRKGLGITAATPLFVKELRPATNEVVISTNESLFSDTCYISDINYMAQEHITPGTRSIGKVRYSHRGADCTLTPMENGMIKCVFDEPQRAMTPGQAAVFYQDGHVLCGGTIEKMVNLMGDLPI
;
A
#
# COMPACT_ATOMS: atom_id res chain seq x y z
N MET A 1 -21.41 -19.70 -21.56
CA MET A 1 -20.41 -18.73 -22.04
C MET A 1 -19.21 -18.75 -21.09
N LYS A 2 -17.98 -18.59 -21.59
CA LYS A 2 -16.80 -18.44 -20.73
C LYS A 2 -16.94 -17.14 -19.94
N LYS A 3 -16.54 -17.13 -18.66
CA LYS A 3 -16.48 -15.89 -17.89
C LYS A 3 -15.32 -15.03 -18.32
N LYS A 4 -15.53 -13.75 -18.46
CA LYS A 4 -14.54 -12.78 -18.94
C LYS A 4 -13.80 -12.15 -17.76
N VAL A 5 -12.46 -12.08 -17.85
CA VAL A 5 -11.62 -11.48 -16.83
C VAL A 5 -10.65 -10.47 -17.45
N VAL A 6 -10.58 -9.29 -16.85
CA VAL A 6 -9.54 -8.29 -17.16
C VAL A 6 -8.41 -8.46 -16.18
N VAL A 7 -7.20 -8.71 -16.69
CA VAL A 7 -5.97 -8.86 -15.90
C VAL A 7 -5.16 -7.59 -15.97
N GLY A 8 -4.91 -6.96 -14.81
CA GLY A 8 -3.97 -5.85 -14.71
C GLY A 8 -2.53 -6.32 -14.88
N MET A 9 -1.93 -6.02 -16.04
CA MET A 9 -0.59 -6.44 -16.42
C MET A 9 0.41 -5.31 -16.24
N SER A 10 1.35 -5.47 -15.32
CA SER A 10 2.41 -4.49 -15.02
C SER A 10 3.70 -4.71 -15.79
N GLY A 11 3.74 -5.66 -16.72
CA GLY A 11 4.97 -6.09 -17.38
C GLY A 11 5.95 -6.86 -16.47
N GLY A 12 5.50 -7.27 -15.29
CA GLY A 12 6.23 -8.14 -14.37
C GLY A 12 5.80 -9.61 -14.48
N VAL A 13 6.59 -10.53 -13.90
CA VAL A 13 6.35 -11.98 -13.96
C VAL A 13 5.02 -12.37 -13.30
N ASP A 14 4.66 -11.78 -12.15
CA ASP A 14 3.50 -12.19 -11.36
C ASP A 14 2.18 -11.92 -12.10
N SER A 15 2.01 -10.73 -12.68
CA SER A 15 0.81 -10.39 -13.44
C SER A 15 0.72 -11.19 -14.76
N SER A 16 1.87 -11.54 -15.34
CA SER A 16 1.94 -12.37 -16.56
C SER A 16 1.52 -13.80 -16.28
N VAL A 17 1.99 -14.38 -15.18
CA VAL A 17 1.58 -15.72 -14.75
C VAL A 17 0.11 -15.73 -14.31
N ALA A 18 -0.37 -14.65 -13.69
CA ALA A 18 -1.80 -14.54 -13.39
C ALA A 18 -2.67 -14.64 -14.65
N ALA A 19 -2.29 -13.95 -15.74
CA ALA A 19 -2.99 -14.04 -17.03
C ALA A 19 -2.90 -15.46 -17.63
N TYR A 20 -1.74 -16.08 -17.58
CA TYR A 20 -1.54 -17.47 -18.03
C TYR A 20 -2.43 -18.46 -17.28
N LEU A 21 -2.40 -18.44 -15.93
CA LEU A 21 -3.18 -19.34 -15.09
C LEU A 21 -4.68 -19.22 -15.34
N LEU A 22 -5.18 -18.00 -15.51
CA LEU A 22 -6.60 -17.78 -15.79
C LEU A 22 -7.01 -18.25 -17.18
N LYS A 23 -6.13 -18.10 -18.18
CA LYS A 23 -6.36 -18.68 -19.52
C LYS A 23 -6.44 -20.19 -19.45
N GLU A 24 -5.50 -20.86 -18.76
CA GLU A 24 -5.51 -22.31 -18.55
C GLU A 24 -6.75 -22.80 -17.80
N GLN A 25 -7.28 -21.99 -16.86
CA GLN A 25 -8.52 -22.26 -16.15
C GLN A 25 -9.77 -22.05 -17.03
N GLY A 26 -9.60 -21.61 -18.28
CA GLY A 26 -10.67 -21.49 -19.26
C GLY A 26 -11.42 -20.17 -19.26
N TYR A 27 -10.92 -19.13 -18.58
CA TYR A 27 -11.49 -17.79 -18.67
C TYR A 27 -11.23 -17.16 -20.05
N ASP A 28 -12.09 -16.21 -20.43
CA ASP A 28 -11.88 -15.27 -21.54
C ASP A 28 -11.05 -14.09 -21.00
N VAL A 29 -9.72 -14.15 -21.22
CA VAL A 29 -8.75 -13.23 -20.60
C VAL A 29 -8.49 -12.03 -21.50
N ILE A 30 -8.54 -10.83 -20.92
CA ILE A 30 -8.10 -9.57 -21.54
C ILE A 30 -6.99 -8.97 -20.68
N GLY A 31 -5.82 -8.71 -21.27
CA GLY A 31 -4.70 -8.02 -20.61
C GLY A 31 -4.89 -6.49 -20.68
N VAL A 32 -4.68 -5.80 -19.56
CA VAL A 32 -4.73 -4.34 -19.49
C VAL A 32 -3.51 -3.80 -18.75
N THR A 33 -2.76 -2.89 -19.38
CA THR A 33 -1.77 -2.06 -18.65
C THR A 33 -2.38 -0.68 -18.38
N MET A 34 -2.27 -0.27 -17.13
CA MET A 34 -2.70 1.06 -16.70
C MET A 34 -1.61 2.08 -17.00
N GLN A 35 -1.86 3.02 -17.90
CA GLN A 35 -0.97 4.15 -18.13
C GLN A 35 -1.21 5.21 -17.06
N ILE A 36 -0.26 5.34 -16.13
CA ILE A 36 -0.33 6.24 -14.97
C ILE A 36 0.64 7.41 -15.07
N TRP A 37 1.62 7.35 -15.97
CA TRP A 37 2.67 8.37 -16.13
C TRP A 37 2.27 9.48 -17.08
N ARG A 38 2.77 10.71 -16.83
CA ARG A 38 2.69 11.82 -17.78
C ARG A 38 3.62 11.53 -18.96
N ASP A 39 3.26 12.03 -20.14
CA ASP A 39 4.07 11.79 -21.35
C ASP A 39 5.48 12.42 -21.23
N GLU A 40 5.62 13.47 -20.45
CA GLU A 40 6.90 14.15 -20.14
C GLU A 40 7.84 13.32 -19.26
N ASP A 41 7.29 12.49 -18.36
CA ASP A 41 8.08 11.66 -17.44
C ASP A 41 8.52 10.34 -18.06
N VAL A 42 7.88 9.92 -19.14
CA VAL A 42 8.18 8.68 -19.86
C VAL A 42 9.62 8.65 -20.38
N PHE A 43 10.14 9.79 -20.81
CA PHE A 43 11.52 9.91 -21.33
C PHE A 43 12.59 9.82 -20.21
N LYS A 44 12.27 10.26 -18.99
CA LYS A 44 13.19 10.19 -17.85
C LYS A 44 13.27 8.78 -17.25
N GLN A 45 12.18 8.03 -17.30
CA GLN A 45 12.08 6.70 -16.68
C GLN A 45 12.44 5.52 -17.60
N SER A 46 12.64 5.74 -18.89
CA SER A 46 13.13 4.68 -19.79
C SER A 46 14.49 4.09 -19.38
N GLN A 47 15.21 4.74 -18.47
CA GLN A 47 16.49 4.28 -17.93
C GLN A 47 16.39 3.53 -16.58
N GLU A 48 15.25 3.55 -15.87
CA GLU A 48 15.20 3.16 -14.44
C GLU A 48 14.19 2.06 -14.05
N GLY A 49 13.69 1.26 -14.97
CA GLY A 49 13.03 -0.02 -14.62
C GLY A 49 11.72 0.04 -13.79
N GLY A 50 11.00 1.16 -13.79
CA GLY A 50 9.69 1.28 -13.13
C GLY A 50 8.63 0.34 -13.74
N CYS A 51 7.75 -0.25 -12.89
CA CYS A 51 6.77 -1.27 -13.30
C CYS A 51 5.65 -0.81 -14.25
N CYS A 52 5.60 0.45 -14.63
CA CYS A 52 4.58 1.04 -15.49
C CYS A 52 5.13 1.91 -16.63
N GLY A 53 6.46 1.91 -16.86
CA GLY A 53 7.11 2.64 -17.95
C GLY A 53 6.87 2.01 -19.34
N LEU A 54 7.40 2.64 -20.41
CA LEU A 54 7.28 2.12 -21.79
C LEU A 54 7.78 0.67 -21.91
N SER A 55 8.88 0.32 -21.24
CA SER A 55 9.42 -1.04 -21.21
C SER A 55 8.42 -2.04 -20.60
N ALA A 56 7.69 -1.64 -19.56
CA ALA A 56 6.67 -2.46 -18.92
C ALA A 56 5.46 -2.72 -19.85
N VAL A 57 5.05 -1.70 -20.59
CA VAL A 57 3.99 -1.82 -21.62
C VAL A 57 4.42 -2.79 -22.72
N GLU A 58 5.67 -2.67 -23.21
CA GLU A 58 6.20 -3.56 -24.24
C GLU A 58 6.33 -5.01 -23.73
N ASP A 59 6.77 -5.21 -22.49
CA ASP A 59 6.86 -6.54 -21.89
C ASP A 59 5.47 -7.17 -21.74
N ALA A 60 4.48 -6.40 -21.25
CA ALA A 60 3.10 -6.88 -21.13
C ALA A 60 2.50 -7.22 -22.51
N ARG A 61 2.79 -6.42 -23.54
CA ARG A 61 2.36 -6.68 -24.92
C ARG A 61 2.95 -7.97 -25.47
N ARG A 62 4.25 -8.21 -25.25
CA ARG A 62 4.92 -9.46 -25.66
C ARG A 62 4.32 -10.67 -24.97
N VAL A 63 4.07 -10.57 -23.64
CA VAL A 63 3.39 -11.63 -22.90
C VAL A 63 1.99 -11.89 -23.46
N ALA A 64 1.21 -10.86 -23.72
CA ALA A 64 -0.14 -11.01 -24.27
C ALA A 64 -0.12 -11.68 -25.66
N ALA A 65 0.89 -11.37 -26.49
CA ALA A 65 1.09 -12.02 -27.80
C ALA A 65 1.43 -13.50 -27.63
N VAL A 66 2.32 -13.87 -26.69
CA VAL A 66 2.65 -15.29 -26.39
C VAL A 66 1.42 -16.03 -25.89
N LEU A 67 0.61 -15.37 -25.04
CA LEU A 67 -0.61 -15.97 -24.51
C LEU A 67 -1.78 -15.94 -25.50
N ASP A 68 -1.65 -15.31 -26.66
CA ASP A 68 -2.74 -15.12 -27.63
C ASP A 68 -4.03 -14.58 -26.94
N ILE A 69 -3.89 -13.44 -26.25
CA ILE A 69 -4.98 -12.74 -25.56
C ILE A 69 -5.06 -11.28 -26.05
N PRO A 70 -6.27 -10.69 -26.12
CA PRO A 70 -6.44 -9.26 -26.35
C PRO A 70 -5.69 -8.44 -25.30
N TYR A 71 -5.04 -7.35 -25.72
CA TYR A 71 -4.28 -6.48 -24.84
C TYR A 71 -4.54 -5.01 -25.13
N TYR A 72 -4.77 -4.24 -24.08
CA TYR A 72 -5.03 -2.80 -24.16
C TYR A 72 -4.19 -2.01 -23.18
N VAL A 73 -3.87 -0.78 -23.55
CA VAL A 73 -3.30 0.22 -22.65
C VAL A 73 -4.42 1.24 -22.35
N MET A 74 -4.79 1.33 -21.08
CA MET A 74 -5.86 2.25 -20.66
C MET A 74 -5.27 3.43 -19.89
N ASN A 75 -5.77 4.65 -20.17
CA ASN A 75 -5.31 5.87 -19.53
C ASN A 75 -5.94 6.06 -18.14
N PHE A 76 -5.11 6.03 -17.09
CA PHE A 76 -5.48 6.28 -15.70
C PHE A 76 -4.68 7.45 -15.09
N LYS A 77 -4.06 8.31 -15.91
CA LYS A 77 -3.21 9.41 -15.45
C LYS A 77 -3.95 10.36 -14.50
N ALA A 78 -5.19 10.75 -14.83
CA ALA A 78 -5.98 11.65 -14.01
C ALA A 78 -6.37 11.02 -12.65
N ASP A 79 -6.81 9.75 -12.67
CA ASP A 79 -7.19 9.01 -11.47
C ASP A 79 -5.95 8.81 -10.57
N PHE A 80 -4.82 8.43 -11.15
CA PHE A 80 -3.57 8.23 -10.40
C PHE A 80 -3.04 9.55 -9.81
N LYS A 81 -3.08 10.64 -10.58
CA LYS A 81 -2.72 11.97 -10.08
C LYS A 81 -3.55 12.34 -8.86
N LYS A 82 -4.87 12.29 -9.00
CA LYS A 82 -5.82 12.71 -7.97
C LYS A 82 -5.76 11.85 -6.70
N TYR A 83 -5.82 10.53 -6.86
CA TYR A 83 -6.03 9.62 -5.73
C TYR A 83 -4.74 9.06 -5.14
N VAL A 84 -3.61 9.14 -5.86
CA VAL A 84 -2.34 8.60 -5.37
C VAL A 84 -1.34 9.72 -5.13
N ILE A 85 -1.05 10.56 -6.15
CA ILE A 85 -0.02 11.60 -6.03
C ILE A 85 -0.50 12.73 -5.12
N ASP A 86 -1.68 13.31 -5.37
CA ASP A 86 -2.20 14.42 -4.58
C ASP A 86 -2.47 14.00 -3.13
N TYR A 87 -2.98 12.78 -2.92
CA TYR A 87 -3.09 12.18 -1.59
C TYR A 87 -1.72 12.06 -0.91
N PHE A 88 -0.72 11.50 -1.61
CA PHE A 88 0.64 11.34 -1.08
C PHE A 88 1.23 12.69 -0.64
N VAL A 89 1.13 13.71 -1.48
CA VAL A 89 1.60 15.05 -1.18
C VAL A 89 0.87 15.64 0.03
N SER A 90 -0.46 15.61 0.03
CA SER A 90 -1.27 16.22 1.10
C SER A 90 -1.00 15.58 2.46
N GLU A 91 -0.77 14.27 2.51
CA GLU A 91 -0.45 13.59 3.77
C GLU A 91 0.92 14.00 4.32
N TYR A 92 1.93 14.09 3.46
CA TYR A 92 3.25 14.59 3.91
C TYR A 92 3.20 16.05 4.36
N GLU A 93 2.42 16.92 3.71
CA GLU A 93 2.20 18.30 4.14
C GLU A 93 1.54 18.39 5.54
N ARG A 94 0.71 17.40 5.89
CA ARG A 94 0.10 17.25 7.22
C ARG A 94 1.01 16.56 8.23
N ALA A 95 2.26 16.23 7.85
CA ALA A 95 3.19 15.41 8.64
C ALA A 95 2.63 14.01 9.00
N TYR A 96 1.88 13.41 8.06
CA TYR A 96 1.49 12.00 8.04
C TYR A 96 2.39 11.23 7.06
N THR A 97 2.48 9.93 7.23
CA THR A 97 3.26 9.08 6.33
C THR A 97 2.33 8.12 5.59
N PRO A 98 1.89 8.46 4.36
CA PRO A 98 0.93 7.66 3.60
C PRO A 98 1.56 6.38 3.05
N ASN A 99 0.69 5.42 2.67
CA ASN A 99 1.08 4.30 1.82
C ASN A 99 0.40 4.44 0.44
N PRO A 100 1.10 4.93 -0.58
CA PRO A 100 0.51 5.19 -1.89
C PRO A 100 0.07 3.91 -2.61
N CYS A 101 0.66 2.74 -2.29
CA CYS A 101 0.23 1.46 -2.88
C CYS A 101 -1.19 1.08 -2.42
N ILE A 102 -1.54 1.37 -1.16
CA ILE A 102 -2.90 1.16 -0.64
C ILE A 102 -3.89 2.07 -1.39
N ALA A 103 -3.58 3.35 -1.56
CA ALA A 103 -4.40 4.28 -2.32
C ALA A 103 -4.56 3.86 -3.79
N CYS A 104 -3.47 3.44 -4.44
CA CYS A 104 -3.49 2.91 -5.80
C CYS A 104 -4.38 1.66 -5.92
N ASN A 105 -4.27 0.73 -4.98
CA ASN A 105 -5.14 -0.43 -4.96
C ASN A 105 -6.61 -0.01 -4.80
N ARG A 106 -6.95 0.79 -3.78
CA ARG A 106 -8.33 1.21 -3.50
C ARG A 106 -8.96 1.92 -4.69
N TYR A 107 -8.34 2.99 -5.18
CA TYR A 107 -8.98 3.94 -6.10
C TYR A 107 -8.69 3.67 -7.58
N VAL A 108 -7.47 3.25 -7.92
CA VAL A 108 -7.11 3.09 -9.34
C VAL A 108 -7.41 1.66 -9.82
N LYS A 109 -6.98 0.63 -9.07
CA LYS A 109 -7.20 -0.76 -9.48
C LYS A 109 -8.62 -1.25 -9.21
N TRP A 110 -9.10 -1.08 -7.98
CA TRP A 110 -10.39 -1.67 -7.59
C TRP A 110 -11.59 -0.72 -7.70
N GLU A 111 -11.39 0.55 -7.95
CA GLU A 111 -12.49 1.45 -8.32
C GLU A 111 -12.47 1.74 -9.82
N SER A 112 -11.45 2.43 -10.33
CA SER A 112 -11.42 2.86 -11.74
C SER A 112 -11.26 1.71 -12.74
N LEU A 113 -10.28 0.77 -12.53
CA LEU A 113 -10.08 -0.34 -13.46
C LEU A 113 -11.24 -1.34 -13.40
N LEU A 114 -11.74 -1.68 -12.20
CA LEU A 114 -12.89 -2.58 -12.07
C LEU A 114 -14.12 -1.99 -12.80
N HIS A 115 -14.44 -0.71 -12.54
CA HIS A 115 -15.58 -0.06 -13.18
C HIS A 115 -15.48 -0.13 -14.71
N ARG A 116 -14.34 0.30 -15.28
CA ARG A 116 -14.12 0.25 -16.76
C ARG A 116 -14.14 -1.19 -17.30
N SER A 117 -13.70 -2.16 -16.49
CA SER A 117 -13.76 -3.58 -16.89
C SER A 117 -15.19 -4.10 -16.97
N LEU A 118 -16.05 -3.70 -16.03
CA LEU A 118 -17.48 -4.03 -16.04
C LEU A 118 -18.21 -3.40 -17.24
N GLU A 119 -17.87 -2.16 -17.62
CA GLU A 119 -18.43 -1.48 -18.79
C GLU A 119 -18.15 -2.22 -20.11
N ILE A 120 -16.99 -2.89 -20.23
CA ILE A 120 -16.67 -3.73 -21.40
C ILE A 120 -17.16 -5.18 -21.26
N GLY A 121 -18.00 -5.45 -20.27
CA GLY A 121 -18.67 -6.73 -20.04
C GLY A 121 -17.78 -7.79 -19.39
N ALA A 122 -16.74 -7.42 -18.63
CA ALA A 122 -16.00 -8.37 -17.82
C ALA A 122 -16.80 -8.79 -16.59
N ASP A 123 -16.66 -10.05 -16.18
CA ASP A 123 -17.23 -10.58 -14.94
C ASP A 123 -16.32 -10.29 -13.74
N TYR A 124 -14.99 -10.32 -13.99
CA TYR A 124 -13.94 -10.20 -12.97
C TYR A 124 -12.80 -9.29 -13.41
N ILE A 125 -12.08 -8.78 -12.41
CA ILE A 125 -10.70 -8.32 -12.58
C ILE A 125 -9.74 -9.27 -11.88
N ALA A 126 -8.49 -9.30 -12.35
CA ALA A 126 -7.43 -10.07 -11.72
C ALA A 126 -6.11 -9.29 -11.69
N THR A 127 -5.27 -9.63 -10.74
CA THR A 127 -3.93 -9.05 -10.58
C THR A 127 -2.94 -10.12 -10.16
N GLY A 128 -1.65 -9.79 -10.28
CA GLY A 128 -0.56 -10.63 -9.78
C GLY A 128 -0.23 -10.43 -8.29
N HIS A 129 -1.21 -10.06 -7.45
CA HIS A 129 -0.96 -9.94 -6.01
C HIS A 129 -0.89 -11.29 -5.31
N TYR A 130 0.05 -11.39 -4.37
CA TYR A 130 0.18 -12.53 -3.46
C TYR A 130 -0.81 -12.39 -2.29
N ALA A 131 -2.04 -12.75 -2.57
CA ALA A 131 -3.16 -12.80 -1.63
C ALA A 131 -4.21 -13.77 -2.18
N ARG A 132 -5.15 -14.22 -1.35
CA ARG A 132 -6.23 -15.13 -1.75
C ARG A 132 -7.57 -14.52 -1.38
N ILE A 133 -8.55 -14.66 -2.27
CA ILE A 133 -9.93 -14.30 -1.97
C ILE A 133 -10.60 -15.48 -1.29
N ALA A 134 -11.20 -15.26 -0.12
CA ALA A 134 -11.95 -16.28 0.61
C ALA A 134 -13.39 -15.81 0.85
N GLN A 135 -14.34 -16.74 0.73
CA GLN A 135 -15.71 -16.54 1.19
C GLN A 135 -15.90 -17.28 2.51
N LEU A 136 -16.27 -16.56 3.54
CA LEU A 136 -16.46 -17.09 4.90
C LEU A 136 -17.86 -17.71 5.06
N PRO A 137 -18.07 -18.57 6.10
CA PRO A 137 -19.38 -19.18 6.37
C PRO A 137 -20.52 -18.19 6.59
N ASN A 138 -20.23 -16.95 7.02
CA ASN A 138 -21.21 -15.88 7.16
C ASN A 138 -21.58 -15.21 5.81
N GLY A 139 -21.06 -15.73 4.70
CA GLY A 139 -21.32 -15.24 3.34
C GLY A 139 -20.45 -14.06 2.91
N ARG A 140 -19.67 -13.46 3.82
CA ARG A 140 -18.78 -12.33 3.50
C ARG A 140 -17.53 -12.81 2.78
N TYR A 141 -17.00 -11.93 1.92
CA TYR A 141 -15.71 -12.11 1.31
C TYR A 141 -14.63 -11.42 2.13
N THR A 142 -13.45 -12.02 2.16
CA THR A 142 -12.26 -11.45 2.79
C THR A 142 -11.01 -11.84 2.01
N ILE A 143 -9.87 -11.29 2.42
CA ILE A 143 -8.56 -11.66 1.89
C ILE A 143 -7.88 -12.58 2.89
N ALA A 144 -7.50 -13.76 2.43
CA ALA A 144 -6.66 -14.70 3.16
C ALA A 144 -5.19 -14.51 2.80
N ASN A 145 -4.31 -14.81 3.76
CA ASN A 145 -2.88 -14.77 3.54
C ASN A 145 -2.48 -15.66 2.36
N SER A 146 -1.52 -15.20 1.58
CA SER A 146 -0.85 -15.99 0.56
C SER A 146 -0.17 -17.23 1.16
N VAL A 147 0.10 -18.24 0.36
CA VAL A 147 0.91 -19.39 0.79
C VAL A 147 2.37 -18.99 1.07
N THR A 148 2.86 -17.93 0.43
CA THR A 148 4.19 -17.36 0.68
C THR A 148 4.12 -16.20 1.67
N ALA A 149 4.61 -16.41 2.90
CA ALA A 149 4.61 -15.39 3.94
C ALA A 149 5.51 -14.19 3.60
N GLU A 150 6.63 -14.41 2.90
CA GLU A 150 7.60 -13.37 2.54
C GLU A 150 7.07 -12.38 1.51
N LYS A 151 6.17 -12.83 0.63
CA LYS A 151 5.59 -12.02 -0.44
C LYS A 151 4.14 -11.64 -0.19
N ASP A 152 3.59 -11.96 0.99
CA ASP A 152 2.22 -11.65 1.34
C ASP A 152 1.89 -10.16 1.17
N GLN A 153 0.87 -9.87 0.38
CA GLN A 153 0.46 -8.50 0.05
C GLN A 153 -0.92 -8.12 0.61
N THR A 154 -1.46 -8.94 1.50
CA THR A 154 -2.79 -8.72 2.10
C THR A 154 -2.90 -7.38 2.81
N TYR A 155 -1.79 -6.91 3.43
CA TYR A 155 -1.72 -5.59 4.07
C TYR A 155 -2.09 -4.45 3.12
N ALA A 156 -1.66 -4.50 1.86
CA ALA A 156 -1.93 -3.43 0.88
C ALA A 156 -3.34 -3.51 0.27
N LEU A 157 -4.14 -4.51 0.64
CA LEU A 157 -5.43 -4.81 0.03
C LEU A 157 -6.60 -4.73 1.03
N TYR A 158 -6.34 -4.39 2.28
CA TYR A 158 -7.31 -4.44 3.38
C TYR A 158 -8.56 -3.58 3.15
N ASN A 159 -8.52 -2.61 2.25
CA ASN A 159 -9.59 -1.65 2.03
C ASN A 159 -10.50 -1.96 0.83
N LEU A 160 -10.45 -3.20 0.30
CA LEU A 160 -11.36 -3.64 -0.73
C LEU A 160 -12.77 -3.90 -0.16
N THR A 161 -13.78 -3.43 -0.86
CA THR A 161 -15.19 -3.62 -0.49
C THR A 161 -15.67 -5.03 -0.80
N GLN A 162 -16.82 -5.45 -0.24
CA GLN A 162 -17.43 -6.76 -0.50
C GLN A 162 -17.72 -6.98 -1.99
N GLU A 163 -18.22 -5.95 -2.69
CA GLU A 163 -18.48 -6.02 -4.14
C GLU A 163 -17.19 -6.18 -4.94
N GLN A 164 -16.14 -5.43 -4.57
CA GLN A 164 -14.84 -5.54 -5.21
C GLN A 164 -14.21 -6.92 -5.00
N LEU A 165 -14.25 -7.44 -3.77
CA LEU A 165 -13.73 -8.78 -3.44
C LEU A 165 -14.44 -9.88 -4.24
N ARG A 166 -15.77 -9.83 -4.35
CA ARG A 166 -16.56 -10.81 -5.11
C ARG A 166 -16.20 -10.86 -6.59
N ARG A 167 -15.70 -9.76 -7.14
CA ARG A 167 -15.31 -9.63 -8.55
C ARG A 167 -13.80 -9.71 -8.80
N THR A 168 -13.06 -10.19 -7.82
CA THR A 168 -11.59 -10.22 -7.87
C THR A 168 -11.07 -11.64 -7.91
N LEU A 169 -10.06 -11.88 -8.76
CA LEU A 169 -9.28 -13.11 -8.80
C LEU A 169 -7.80 -12.79 -8.55
N MET A 170 -7.16 -13.59 -7.69
CA MET A 170 -5.75 -13.46 -7.33
C MET A 170 -5.04 -14.82 -7.46
N PRO A 171 -4.86 -15.34 -8.68
CA PRO A 171 -4.43 -16.73 -8.89
C PRO A 171 -3.03 -17.02 -8.39
N VAL A 172 -2.13 -16.02 -8.31
CA VAL A 172 -0.75 -16.24 -7.83
C VAL A 172 -0.64 -16.41 -6.32
N GLY A 173 -1.67 -16.05 -5.55
CA GLY A 173 -1.69 -16.20 -4.10
C GLY A 173 -1.62 -17.66 -3.60
N GLU A 174 -1.90 -18.62 -4.48
CA GLU A 174 -1.81 -20.06 -4.20
C GLU A 174 -0.43 -20.67 -4.47
N TYR A 175 0.56 -19.84 -4.89
CA TYR A 175 1.87 -20.30 -5.29
C TYR A 175 2.98 -19.56 -4.56
N GLU A 176 4.09 -20.25 -4.32
CA GLU A 176 5.33 -19.62 -3.89
C GLU A 176 6.04 -18.93 -5.06
N LYS A 177 6.84 -17.91 -4.78
CA LYS A 177 7.56 -17.14 -5.80
C LYS A 177 8.43 -18.00 -6.74
N PRO A 178 9.18 -19.02 -6.27
CA PRO A 178 9.93 -19.92 -7.15
C PRO A 178 9.04 -20.70 -8.11
N GLN A 179 7.82 -21.09 -7.67
CA GLN A 179 6.85 -21.80 -8.53
C GLN A 179 6.34 -20.86 -9.63
N ILE A 180 6.03 -19.59 -9.30
CA ILE A 180 5.61 -18.59 -10.29
C ILE A 180 6.68 -18.38 -11.36
N ARG A 181 7.97 -18.32 -11.01
CA ARG A 181 9.05 -18.20 -11.99
C ARG A 181 9.14 -19.43 -12.87
N ARG A 182 9.02 -20.63 -12.31
CA ARG A 182 9.02 -21.89 -13.08
C ARG A 182 7.84 -21.92 -14.06
N ILE A 183 6.64 -21.59 -13.62
CA ILE A 183 5.45 -21.51 -14.49
C ILE A 183 5.70 -20.54 -15.65
N ALA A 184 6.31 -19.38 -15.36
CA ALA A 184 6.63 -18.40 -16.40
C ALA A 184 7.64 -18.95 -17.42
N GLU A 185 8.67 -19.70 -16.99
CA GLU A 185 9.65 -20.35 -17.84
C GLU A 185 9.01 -21.46 -18.71
N GLU A 186 8.25 -22.35 -18.10
CA GLU A 186 7.55 -23.45 -18.77
C GLU A 186 6.53 -22.94 -19.80
N ALA A 187 5.86 -21.82 -19.50
CA ALA A 187 4.93 -21.15 -20.43
C ALA A 187 5.62 -20.29 -21.49
N GLY A 188 6.96 -20.20 -21.49
CA GLY A 188 7.74 -19.40 -22.45
C GLY A 188 7.51 -17.89 -22.33
N LEU A 189 7.16 -17.39 -21.14
CA LEU A 189 6.90 -15.98 -20.95
C LEU A 189 8.21 -15.17 -20.95
N PRO A 190 8.32 -14.09 -21.75
CA PRO A 190 9.58 -13.35 -21.94
C PRO A 190 10.06 -12.61 -20.68
N VAL A 191 9.22 -12.53 -19.65
CA VAL A 191 9.50 -11.83 -18.38
C VAL A 191 9.90 -12.76 -17.22
N ALA A 192 10.10 -14.05 -17.46
CA ALA A 192 10.37 -15.06 -16.42
C ALA A 192 11.55 -14.69 -15.49
N HIS A 193 12.60 -14.08 -16.05
CA HIS A 193 13.81 -13.68 -15.30
C HIS A 193 13.83 -12.22 -14.85
N LYS A 194 12.74 -11.47 -15.10
CA LYS A 194 12.68 -10.06 -14.69
C LYS A 194 12.67 -9.93 -13.17
N SER A 195 13.44 -8.95 -12.65
CA SER A 195 13.47 -8.62 -11.23
C SER A 195 12.13 -8.04 -10.76
N ASP A 196 11.81 -8.24 -9.48
CA ASP A 196 10.63 -7.64 -8.87
C ASP A 196 10.83 -6.13 -8.67
N SER A 197 9.77 -5.35 -8.85
CA SER A 197 9.76 -3.93 -8.46
C SER A 197 9.68 -3.85 -6.94
N GLN A 198 10.56 -3.05 -6.31
CA GLN A 198 10.68 -2.97 -4.84
C GLN A 198 10.26 -1.63 -4.25
N ASP A 199 10.05 -0.58 -5.07
CA ASP A 199 9.92 0.79 -4.62
C ASP A 199 8.57 1.43 -4.96
N ILE A 200 8.33 2.62 -4.41
CA ILE A 200 7.22 3.48 -4.81
C ILE A 200 7.41 3.81 -6.29
N CYS A 201 6.49 3.33 -7.12
CA CYS A 201 6.66 3.34 -8.57
C CYS A 201 6.86 4.74 -9.20
N PHE A 202 6.45 5.81 -8.52
CA PHE A 202 6.59 7.20 -8.98
C PHE A 202 7.69 8.00 -8.24
N VAL A 203 8.48 7.34 -7.36
CA VAL A 203 9.65 7.91 -6.67
C VAL A 203 10.82 6.93 -6.82
N PRO A 204 11.36 6.74 -8.03
CA PRO A 204 12.33 5.68 -8.32
C PRO A 204 13.70 5.92 -7.66
N ASP A 205 14.04 7.17 -7.35
CA ASP A 205 15.28 7.59 -6.71
C ASP A 205 15.22 7.57 -5.17
N HIS A 206 14.11 7.14 -4.59
CA HIS A 206 13.81 7.16 -3.14
C HIS A 206 13.79 8.55 -2.50
N ASP A 207 13.88 9.64 -3.29
CA ASP A 207 13.82 11.01 -2.80
C ASP A 207 12.39 11.57 -2.91
N TYR A 208 11.53 11.09 -2.01
CA TYR A 208 10.14 11.53 -1.96
C TYR A 208 9.99 13.03 -1.61
N ALA A 209 10.96 13.63 -0.89
CA ALA A 209 10.89 15.04 -0.55
C ALA A 209 11.11 15.90 -1.78
N SER A 210 12.16 15.65 -2.58
CA SER A 210 12.38 16.32 -3.87
C SER A 210 11.21 16.08 -4.84
N PHE A 211 10.61 14.88 -4.83
CA PHE A 211 9.40 14.62 -5.62
C PHE A 211 8.25 15.56 -5.21
N ILE A 212 7.98 15.71 -3.89
CA ILE A 212 6.92 16.59 -3.38
C ILE A 212 7.21 18.06 -3.73
N GLU A 213 8.44 18.53 -3.55
CA GLU A 213 8.85 19.90 -3.93
C GLU A 213 8.65 20.16 -5.42
N ASN A 214 9.05 19.24 -6.28
CA ASN A 214 8.85 19.35 -7.74
C ASN A 214 7.37 19.33 -8.14
N GLU A 215 6.57 18.46 -7.51
CA GLU A 215 5.16 18.32 -7.83
C GLU A 215 4.33 19.53 -7.39
N THR A 216 4.68 20.13 -6.24
CA THR A 216 3.96 21.29 -5.66
C THR A 216 4.51 22.63 -6.11
N GLY A 217 5.77 22.69 -6.57
CA GLY A 217 6.52 23.94 -6.78
C GLY A 217 6.79 24.72 -5.49
N LYS A 218 6.58 24.10 -4.31
CA LYS A 218 6.80 24.73 -3.02
C LYS A 218 8.18 24.42 -2.48
N THR A 219 8.72 25.34 -1.68
CA THR A 219 9.84 25.10 -0.76
C THR A 219 9.30 24.99 0.65
N TYR A 220 9.83 24.07 1.44
CA TYR A 220 9.41 23.84 2.81
C TYR A 220 10.40 24.44 3.78
N GLU A 221 9.91 25.32 4.66
CA GLU A 221 10.75 26.11 5.56
C GLU A 221 11.54 25.23 6.55
N PRO A 222 12.86 25.48 6.69
CA PRO A 222 13.65 24.85 7.73
C PRO A 222 13.13 25.17 9.12
N GLY A 223 13.10 24.15 10.01
CA GLY A 223 12.69 24.32 11.41
C GLY A 223 13.73 23.76 12.37
N ASN A 224 13.32 23.47 13.62
CA ASN A 224 14.19 23.00 14.65
C ASN A 224 14.03 21.50 14.91
N PHE A 225 15.15 20.80 15.07
CA PHE A 225 15.17 19.56 15.83
C PHE A 225 15.14 19.92 17.32
N VAL A 226 14.23 19.30 18.05
CA VAL A 226 14.11 19.51 19.50
C VAL A 226 14.12 18.15 20.24
N ASP A 227 14.55 18.14 21.49
CA ASP A 227 14.35 16.98 22.37
C ASP A 227 12.90 16.99 22.94
N GLU A 228 12.57 15.97 23.75
CA GLU A 228 11.25 15.86 24.38
C GLU A 228 10.95 17.00 25.37
N SER A 229 11.96 17.70 25.86
CA SER A 229 11.85 18.86 26.76
C SER A 229 11.74 20.20 26.00
N GLY A 230 11.89 20.17 24.66
CA GLY A 230 11.85 21.36 23.80
C GLY A 230 13.21 22.05 23.62
N ASN A 231 14.30 21.46 24.08
CA ASN A 231 15.64 22.01 23.84
C ASN A 231 16.04 21.82 22.37
N ILE A 232 16.57 22.88 21.75
CA ILE A 232 16.98 22.83 20.34
C ILE A 232 18.28 22.02 20.21
N LEU A 233 18.25 20.98 19.36
CA LEU A 233 19.36 20.10 19.04
C LEU A 233 20.03 20.44 17.69
N GLY A 234 19.34 21.20 16.82
CA GLY A 234 19.82 21.54 15.50
C GLY A 234 18.72 22.07 14.59
N ARG A 235 19.00 22.14 13.28
CA ARG A 235 18.04 22.62 12.28
C ARG A 235 17.75 21.52 11.25
N HIS A 236 16.47 21.36 10.89
CA HIS A 236 16.02 20.46 9.83
C HIS A 236 15.68 21.21 8.54
N LYS A 237 15.56 20.48 7.42
CA LYS A 237 15.34 21.02 6.06
C LYS A 237 13.88 21.29 5.71
N GLY A 238 12.93 21.01 6.57
CA GLY A 238 11.49 21.02 6.35
C GLY A 238 10.88 19.68 6.79
N LEU A 239 9.65 19.70 7.32
CA LEU A 239 9.00 18.53 7.93
C LEU A 239 8.84 17.36 6.96
N ILE A 240 8.63 17.63 5.67
CA ILE A 240 8.43 16.62 4.62
C ILE A 240 9.61 15.67 4.44
N HIS A 241 10.81 16.03 4.89
CA HIS A 241 12.02 15.20 4.80
C HIS A 241 12.11 14.12 5.89
N TYR A 242 11.16 14.08 6.83
CA TYR A 242 11.27 13.24 8.02
C TYR A 242 10.04 12.36 8.23
N THR A 243 10.30 11.16 8.74
CA THR A 243 9.27 10.18 9.08
C THR A 243 9.53 9.64 10.48
N ILE A 244 8.49 9.37 11.27
CA ILE A 244 8.60 8.79 12.62
C ILE A 244 9.37 7.46 12.54
N GLY A 245 10.36 7.30 13.43
CA GLY A 245 11.26 6.16 13.47
C GLY A 245 12.52 6.30 12.60
N GLN A 246 12.64 7.38 11.80
CA GLN A 246 13.82 7.65 10.97
C GLN A 246 15.06 7.91 11.85
N ARG A 247 16.18 7.28 11.47
CA ARG A 247 17.50 7.44 12.13
C ARG A 247 18.50 8.18 11.26
N LYS A 248 18.52 7.86 9.95
CA LYS A 248 19.51 8.40 9.01
C LYS A 248 19.10 9.79 8.52
N GLY A 249 20.09 10.63 8.17
CA GLY A 249 19.84 11.93 7.54
C GLY A 249 19.44 13.05 8.53
N LEU A 250 19.58 12.85 9.84
CA LEU A 250 19.24 13.88 10.84
C LEU A 250 20.32 14.96 10.96
N GLY A 251 21.59 14.64 10.65
CA GLY A 251 22.70 15.59 10.79
C GLY A 251 23.00 16.00 12.24
N ILE A 252 22.52 15.24 13.23
CA ILE A 252 22.73 15.49 14.66
C ILE A 252 23.78 14.52 15.18
N THR A 253 24.78 15.06 15.89
CA THR A 253 25.80 14.25 16.58
C THR A 253 25.38 14.05 18.03
N ALA A 254 25.28 12.79 18.46
CA ALA A 254 24.93 12.42 19.82
C ALA A 254 25.71 11.17 20.25
N ALA A 255 25.83 10.96 21.56
CA ALA A 255 26.49 9.78 22.15
C ALA A 255 25.71 8.47 21.91
N THR A 256 24.40 8.56 21.77
CA THR A 256 23.49 7.44 21.48
C THR A 256 22.74 7.66 20.18
N PRO A 257 22.31 6.58 19.48
CA PRO A 257 21.47 6.74 18.29
C PRO A 257 20.18 7.49 18.61
N LEU A 258 19.89 8.52 17.81
CA LEU A 258 18.67 9.31 17.90
C LEU A 258 17.75 9.01 16.72
N PHE A 259 16.43 9.20 16.96
CA PHE A 259 15.36 8.88 16.03
C PHE A 259 14.29 9.99 16.03
N VAL A 260 13.62 10.16 14.93
CA VAL A 260 12.42 10.99 14.85
C VAL A 260 11.31 10.33 15.67
N LYS A 261 10.85 11.01 16.71
CA LYS A 261 9.73 10.57 17.57
C LYS A 261 8.40 11.16 17.12
N GLU A 262 8.39 12.45 16.77
CA GLU A 262 7.16 13.18 16.45
C GLU A 262 7.47 14.29 15.44
N LEU A 263 6.49 14.60 14.59
CA LEU A 263 6.49 15.77 13.72
C LEU A 263 5.42 16.74 14.21
N ARG A 264 5.79 18.02 14.46
CA ARG A 264 4.92 19.09 14.97
C ARG A 264 4.73 20.19 13.94
N PRO A 265 3.71 20.11 13.07
CA PRO A 265 3.49 21.13 12.04
C PRO A 265 3.24 22.52 12.59
N ALA A 266 2.52 22.64 13.72
CA ALA A 266 2.15 23.92 14.31
C ALA A 266 3.36 24.79 14.72
N THR A 267 4.46 24.15 15.12
CA THR A 267 5.70 24.83 15.58
C THR A 267 6.86 24.62 14.61
N ASN A 268 6.64 23.87 13.51
CA ASN A 268 7.68 23.46 12.56
C ASN A 268 8.86 22.79 13.27
N GLU A 269 8.57 21.81 14.13
CA GLU A 269 9.56 21.07 14.91
C GLU A 269 9.56 19.58 14.57
N VAL A 270 10.75 18.97 14.60
CA VAL A 270 10.96 17.53 14.58
C VAL A 270 11.49 17.12 15.95
N VAL A 271 10.68 16.38 16.70
CA VAL A 271 11.08 15.85 18.01
C VAL A 271 11.97 14.64 17.82
N ILE A 272 13.15 14.70 18.41
CA ILE A 272 14.16 13.66 18.38
C ILE A 272 14.29 13.00 19.75
N SER A 273 14.37 11.69 19.79
CA SER A 273 14.50 10.94 21.03
C SER A 273 15.29 9.64 20.84
N THR A 274 15.45 8.88 21.92
CA THR A 274 16.06 7.54 21.89
C THR A 274 15.11 6.50 21.30
N ASN A 275 15.63 5.30 21.03
CA ASN A 275 14.81 4.23 20.46
C ASN A 275 13.66 3.79 21.39
N GLU A 276 13.89 3.80 22.68
CA GLU A 276 12.93 3.37 23.70
C GLU A 276 11.65 4.22 23.70
N SER A 277 11.78 5.51 23.41
CA SER A 277 10.66 6.45 23.32
C SER A 277 9.74 6.24 22.10
N LEU A 278 10.14 5.38 21.16
CA LEU A 278 9.34 5.07 19.98
C LEU A 278 8.31 3.96 20.20
N PHE A 279 8.36 3.29 21.35
CA PHE A 279 7.46 2.18 21.65
C PHE A 279 6.18 2.65 22.32
N SER A 280 5.06 2.14 21.86
CA SER A 280 3.71 2.33 22.43
C SER A 280 2.92 1.04 22.29
N ASP A 281 2.04 0.76 23.23
CA ASP A 281 1.11 -0.37 23.18
C ASP A 281 -0.22 0.00 22.55
N THR A 282 -0.54 1.29 22.44
CA THR A 282 -1.87 1.76 22.01
C THR A 282 -1.78 2.61 20.76
N CYS A 283 -2.69 2.36 19.81
CA CYS A 283 -2.98 3.25 18.69
C CYS A 283 -4.47 3.35 18.41
N TYR A 284 -4.85 4.41 17.70
CA TYR A 284 -6.22 4.71 17.29
C TYR A 284 -6.33 4.69 15.78
N ILE A 285 -7.40 4.10 15.26
CA ILE A 285 -7.57 3.78 13.86
C ILE A 285 -8.86 4.40 13.35
N SER A 286 -8.78 5.16 12.27
CA SER A 286 -9.91 5.74 11.52
C SER A 286 -10.09 5.09 10.14
N ASP A 287 -11.07 5.54 9.36
CA ASP A 287 -11.38 5.04 8.00
C ASP A 287 -11.41 3.51 7.94
N ILE A 288 -12.21 2.90 8.82
CA ILE A 288 -12.22 1.46 8.99
C ILE A 288 -12.95 0.77 7.85
N ASN A 289 -12.29 -0.19 7.21
CA ASN A 289 -12.92 -1.16 6.31
C ASN A 289 -13.07 -2.52 7.01
N TYR A 290 -14.30 -2.97 7.17
CA TYR A 290 -14.63 -4.27 7.76
C TYR A 290 -14.74 -5.33 6.66
N MET A 291 -13.82 -6.30 6.64
CA MET A 291 -13.84 -7.38 5.64
C MET A 291 -14.57 -8.64 6.12
N ALA A 292 -13.99 -9.33 7.09
CA ALA A 292 -14.49 -10.63 7.53
C ALA A 292 -15.83 -10.54 8.31
N GLN A 293 -16.09 -9.39 8.93
CA GLN A 293 -17.31 -9.12 9.73
C GLN A 293 -17.87 -7.76 9.35
N GLU A 294 -19.10 -7.46 9.72
CA GLU A 294 -19.71 -6.14 9.52
C GLU A 294 -19.22 -5.10 10.54
N HIS A 295 -18.91 -5.58 11.73
CA HIS A 295 -18.36 -4.79 12.85
C HIS A 295 -17.61 -5.74 13.79
N ILE A 296 -16.76 -5.18 14.61
CA ILE A 296 -16.08 -5.89 15.70
C ILE A 296 -16.75 -5.58 17.02
N THR A 297 -16.65 -6.50 17.98
CA THR A 297 -17.12 -6.32 19.35
C THR A 297 -15.97 -5.86 20.26
N PRO A 298 -16.26 -5.12 21.37
CA PRO A 298 -15.23 -4.79 22.35
C PRO A 298 -14.49 -6.04 22.85
N GLY A 299 -13.16 -5.98 22.90
CA GLY A 299 -12.35 -7.10 23.34
C GLY A 299 -11.99 -8.11 22.23
N THR A 300 -12.30 -7.81 20.96
CA THR A 300 -11.93 -8.70 19.84
C THR A 300 -10.41 -8.89 19.78
N ARG A 301 -9.95 -10.14 19.87
CA ARG A 301 -8.54 -10.53 19.74
C ARG A 301 -8.16 -10.68 18.28
N SER A 302 -6.99 -10.15 17.91
CA SER A 302 -6.46 -10.22 16.55
C SER A 302 -4.93 -10.09 16.51
N ILE A 303 -4.35 -10.36 15.35
CA ILE A 303 -2.94 -10.03 15.06
C ILE A 303 -2.93 -8.72 14.28
N GLY A 304 -2.30 -7.67 14.83
CA GLY A 304 -2.22 -6.34 14.21
C GLY A 304 -0.91 -6.09 13.50
N LYS A 305 -0.96 -5.60 12.24
CA LYS A 305 0.20 -5.08 11.52
C LYS A 305 0.06 -3.57 11.36
N VAL A 306 1.07 -2.80 11.77
CA VAL A 306 1.06 -1.32 11.76
C VAL A 306 1.95 -0.70 10.66
N ARG A 307 2.51 -1.52 9.79
CA ARG A 307 3.23 -1.17 8.56
C ARG A 307 3.43 -2.42 7.70
N TYR A 308 3.75 -2.25 6.43
CA TYR A 308 3.91 -3.36 5.49
C TYR A 308 4.91 -4.42 5.96
N SER A 309 6.10 -4.00 6.43
CA SER A 309 7.14 -4.91 6.89
C SER A 309 6.94 -5.46 8.32
N HIS A 310 5.84 -5.11 8.99
CA HIS A 310 5.55 -5.61 10.34
C HIS A 310 5.15 -7.09 10.30
N ARG A 311 5.72 -7.88 11.19
CA ARG A 311 5.41 -9.33 11.26
C ARG A 311 4.01 -9.62 11.80
N GLY A 312 3.42 -8.64 12.50
CA GLY A 312 2.18 -8.80 13.25
C GLY A 312 2.47 -9.07 14.74
N ALA A 313 1.60 -8.54 15.59
CA ALA A 313 1.64 -8.74 17.03
C ALA A 313 0.21 -8.89 17.58
N ASP A 314 0.07 -9.66 18.65
CA ASP A 314 -1.22 -9.87 19.32
C ASP A 314 -1.74 -8.56 19.89
N CYS A 315 -3.03 -8.31 19.67
CA CYS A 315 -3.69 -7.11 20.14
C CYS A 315 -5.18 -7.33 20.43
N THR A 316 -5.74 -6.38 21.16
CA THR A 316 -7.15 -6.31 21.48
C THR A 316 -7.75 -5.06 20.83
N LEU A 317 -8.88 -5.24 20.13
CA LEU A 317 -9.60 -4.18 19.44
C LEU A 317 -10.86 -3.80 20.22
N THR A 318 -11.10 -2.49 20.34
CA THR A 318 -12.29 -1.94 20.97
C THR A 318 -12.86 -0.84 20.08
N PRO A 319 -14.08 -0.99 19.54
CA PRO A 319 -14.78 0.08 18.84
C PRO A 319 -15.05 1.25 19.78
N MET A 320 -14.97 2.45 19.24
CA MET A 320 -15.24 3.70 19.95
C MET A 320 -16.51 4.36 19.42
N GLU A 321 -17.16 5.22 20.23
CA GLU A 321 -18.41 5.90 19.86
C GLU A 321 -18.26 6.82 18.63
N ASN A 322 -17.07 7.36 18.38
CA ASN A 322 -16.76 8.19 17.21
C ASN A 322 -16.46 7.40 15.93
N GLY A 323 -16.74 6.08 15.90
CA GLY A 323 -16.50 5.20 14.76
C GLY A 323 -15.05 4.74 14.57
N MET A 324 -14.14 5.15 15.43
CA MET A 324 -12.76 4.69 15.46
C MET A 324 -12.62 3.33 16.18
N ILE A 325 -11.46 2.72 16.02
CA ILE A 325 -11.05 1.55 16.81
C ILE A 325 -9.84 1.94 17.67
N LYS A 326 -9.92 1.67 18.98
CA LYS A 326 -8.77 1.61 19.86
C LYS A 326 -8.14 0.22 19.75
N CYS A 327 -6.86 0.16 19.38
CA CYS A 327 -6.04 -1.06 19.37
C CYS A 327 -5.04 -0.99 20.52
N VAL A 328 -5.00 -2.04 21.34
CA VAL A 328 -4.01 -2.22 22.42
C VAL A 328 -3.25 -3.49 22.14
N PHE A 329 -1.95 -3.38 21.90
CA PHE A 329 -1.04 -4.49 21.72
C PHE A 329 -0.63 -5.09 23.06
N ASP A 330 -0.44 -6.40 23.12
CA ASP A 330 0.05 -7.09 24.32
C ASP A 330 1.48 -6.67 24.66
N GLU A 331 2.30 -6.41 23.62
CA GLU A 331 3.67 -5.90 23.74
C GLU A 331 3.79 -4.57 22.97
N PRO A 332 4.51 -3.56 23.51
CA PRO A 332 4.67 -2.28 22.85
C PRO A 332 5.27 -2.40 21.44
N GLN A 333 4.68 -1.70 20.47
CA GLN A 333 5.11 -1.69 19.08
C GLN A 333 5.89 -0.42 18.75
N ARG A 334 6.96 -0.58 17.96
CA ARG A 334 7.86 0.50 17.60
C ARG A 334 7.28 1.37 16.48
N ALA A 335 7.31 2.68 16.66
CA ALA A 335 7.05 3.69 15.64
C ALA A 335 5.72 3.48 14.89
N MET A 336 4.62 3.39 15.62
CA MET A 336 3.28 3.41 15.04
C MET A 336 3.01 4.80 14.47
N THR A 337 3.10 4.90 13.14
CA THR A 337 3.21 6.18 12.42
C THR A 337 1.85 6.62 11.89
N PRO A 338 1.35 7.82 12.23
CA PRO A 338 0.13 8.38 11.66
C PRO A 338 0.16 8.43 10.13
N GLY A 339 -0.95 8.08 9.48
CA GLY A 339 -1.08 7.95 8.04
C GLY A 339 -0.72 6.57 7.50
N GLN A 340 0.01 5.74 8.25
CA GLN A 340 0.17 4.33 7.90
C GLN A 340 -1.11 3.54 8.19
N ALA A 341 -1.31 2.45 7.47
CA ALA A 341 -2.41 1.54 7.77
C ALA A 341 -2.11 0.71 9.02
N ALA A 342 -3.18 0.39 9.77
CA ALA A 342 -3.20 -0.75 10.68
C ALA A 342 -4.15 -1.79 10.11
N VAL A 343 -3.67 -3.02 9.95
CA VAL A 343 -4.45 -4.14 9.39
C VAL A 343 -4.49 -5.28 10.38
N PHE A 344 -5.67 -5.76 10.67
CA PHE A 344 -5.95 -6.76 11.69
C PHE A 344 -6.37 -8.07 11.07
N TYR A 345 -5.79 -9.15 11.58
CA TYR A 345 -5.95 -10.51 11.06
C TYR A 345 -6.51 -11.44 12.12
N GLN A 346 -7.36 -12.35 11.70
CA GLN A 346 -7.87 -13.45 12.51
C GLN A 346 -7.90 -14.72 11.64
N ASP A 347 -7.37 -15.83 12.15
CA ASP A 347 -7.35 -17.14 11.47
C ASP A 347 -6.77 -17.07 10.03
N GLY A 348 -5.73 -16.23 9.82
CA GLY A 348 -5.09 -16.04 8.52
C GLY A 348 -5.90 -15.23 7.50
N HIS A 349 -6.95 -14.53 7.94
CA HIS A 349 -7.80 -13.66 7.12
C HIS A 349 -7.75 -12.22 7.61
N VAL A 350 -7.89 -11.27 6.70
CA VAL A 350 -8.05 -9.86 7.06
C VAL A 350 -9.42 -9.67 7.73
N LEU A 351 -9.41 -9.29 9.00
CA LEU A 351 -10.60 -8.97 9.77
C LEU A 351 -11.14 -7.58 9.42
N CYS A 352 -10.29 -6.59 9.56
CA CYS A 352 -10.53 -5.20 9.22
C CYS A 352 -9.19 -4.45 9.12
N GLY A 353 -9.23 -3.19 8.73
CA GLY A 353 -8.09 -2.29 8.78
C GLY A 353 -8.52 -0.84 8.60
N GLY A 354 -7.61 0.08 8.85
CA GLY A 354 -7.84 1.52 8.72
C GLY A 354 -6.54 2.30 8.83
N THR A 355 -6.64 3.60 9.02
CA THR A 355 -5.51 4.53 9.10
C THR A 355 -5.16 4.86 10.54
N ILE A 356 -3.88 4.81 10.89
CA ILE A 356 -3.38 5.19 12.22
C ILE A 356 -3.48 6.72 12.37
N GLU A 357 -4.08 7.18 13.46
CA GLU A 357 -4.29 8.60 13.78
C GLU A 357 -3.29 9.12 14.82
N LYS A 358 -3.11 10.44 14.82
CA LYS A 358 -2.38 11.13 15.89
C LYS A 358 -3.24 11.21 17.16
N MET A 359 -2.68 10.90 18.32
CA MET A 359 -3.39 11.01 19.60
C MET A 359 -3.89 12.44 19.92
N VAL A 360 -3.16 13.45 19.47
CA VAL A 360 -3.49 14.88 19.75
C VAL A 360 -4.83 15.28 19.11
N ASN A 361 -5.18 14.71 17.96
CA ASN A 361 -6.45 15.01 17.29
C ASN A 361 -7.68 14.46 18.04
N LEU A 362 -7.47 13.54 18.98
CA LEU A 362 -8.54 12.91 19.77
C LEU A 362 -8.87 13.69 21.05
N MET A 363 -7.94 14.51 21.54
CA MET A 363 -8.14 15.32 22.74
C MET A 363 -8.65 16.75 22.45
N GLY A 364 -8.58 17.20 21.17
CA GLY A 364 -9.01 18.53 20.74
C GLY A 364 -10.54 18.71 20.65
N ASP A 365 -11.30 17.64 20.60
CA ASP A 365 -12.77 17.66 20.48
C ASP A 365 -13.51 17.31 21.78
N LEU A 366 -12.82 17.18 22.91
CA LEU A 366 -13.45 17.06 24.22
C LEU A 366 -13.63 18.47 24.78
N PRO A 367 -14.89 19.00 24.99
CA PRO A 367 -15.09 20.22 25.69
C PRO A 367 -14.59 20.07 27.14
N ILE A 368 -13.72 21.00 27.56
CA ILE A 368 -13.26 21.18 28.93
C ILE A 368 -14.45 21.62 29.80
#